data_202357625019fcf0deaef11a6e6199e8
#
_entry.id   202357625019fcf0deaef11a6e6199e8
#
_cell.length_a   1.000
_cell.length_b   1.000
_cell.length_c   1.000
_cell.angle_alpha   90.00
_cell.angle_beta   90.00
_cell.angle_gamma   90.00
#
_symmetry.space_group_name_H-M   'P 1'
#
loop_
_entity.id
_entity.type
_entity.pdbx_description
1 polymer ?
#
loop_
_entity_poly.entity_id
_entity_poly.type
_entity_poly.pdbx_seq_one_letter_code
_entity_poly.pdbx_strand_id
1 'polypeptide(L)'
;MIYIRSASEVDKISRSCQIVKETMDMMEELVQPGITTLELDNKAEDFIRSKGAYPGFKGLYGYPATLCVSIDNEVVHGLPSNRELKEGEILSVDVGSLIDGFYGDHAKSFSVGSVNSDRSELMKITNECLYDGIEQAVPGNRIGDISHAVQIKAESHGYGVVRDLVGHGIGTNLH
;
A
#
# COMPACT_ATOMS: atom_id res chain seq x y z
N MET A 1 14.44 -16.06 8.84
CA MET A 1 14.02 -17.49 8.63
C MET A 1 12.90 -17.48 7.60
N ILE A 2 12.90 -18.38 6.62
CA ILE A 2 11.80 -18.50 5.65
C ILE A 2 10.78 -19.48 6.23
N TYR A 3 9.52 -19.03 6.35
CA TYR A 3 8.41 -19.85 6.82
C TYR A 3 7.63 -20.39 5.64
N ILE A 4 7.55 -21.71 5.53
CA ILE A 4 6.68 -22.37 4.55
C ILE A 4 5.28 -22.45 5.16
N ARG A 5 4.30 -21.86 4.48
CA ARG A 5 2.90 -21.79 4.94
C ARG A 5 2.09 -22.98 4.43
N SER A 6 1.22 -23.51 5.27
CA SER A 6 0.21 -24.48 4.87
C SER A 6 -0.88 -23.83 4.01
N ALA A 7 -1.64 -24.61 3.27
CA ALA A 7 -2.77 -24.10 2.48
C ALA A 7 -3.76 -23.29 3.34
N SER A 8 -4.08 -23.78 4.54
CA SER A 8 -4.97 -23.07 5.48
C SER A 8 -4.41 -21.73 5.96
N GLU A 9 -3.08 -21.60 6.11
CA GLU A 9 -2.46 -20.31 6.44
C GLU A 9 -2.47 -19.36 5.25
N VAL A 10 -2.25 -19.87 4.03
CA VAL A 10 -2.37 -19.09 2.78
C VAL A 10 -3.79 -18.55 2.62
N ASP A 11 -4.82 -19.35 2.90
CA ASP A 11 -6.21 -18.89 2.86
C ASP A 11 -6.48 -17.73 3.85
N LYS A 12 -5.90 -17.79 5.06
CA LYS A 12 -6.01 -16.71 6.05
C LYS A 12 -5.30 -15.44 5.58
N ILE A 13 -4.10 -15.56 5.02
CA ILE A 13 -3.38 -14.43 4.42
C ILE A 13 -4.20 -13.83 3.28
N SER A 14 -4.72 -14.66 2.38
CA SER A 14 -5.57 -14.23 1.27
C SER A 14 -6.80 -13.47 1.74
N ARG A 15 -7.44 -13.92 2.82
CA ARG A 15 -8.58 -13.22 3.43
C ARG A 15 -8.18 -11.83 3.95
N SER A 16 -7.04 -11.71 4.59
CA SER A 16 -6.53 -10.41 5.04
C SER A 16 -6.18 -9.51 3.86
N CYS A 17 -5.52 -10.04 2.84
CA CYS A 17 -5.22 -9.30 1.60
C CYS A 17 -6.50 -8.83 0.88
N GLN A 18 -7.57 -9.62 0.90
CA GLN A 18 -8.86 -9.21 0.33
C GLN A 18 -9.45 -8.00 1.06
N ILE A 19 -9.33 -7.95 2.39
CA ILE A 19 -9.82 -6.81 3.20
C ILE A 19 -9.06 -5.53 2.86
N VAL A 20 -7.73 -5.56 2.74
CA VAL A 20 -6.96 -4.37 2.36
C VAL A 20 -7.25 -3.95 0.92
N LYS A 21 -7.46 -4.91 0.01
CA LYS A 21 -7.90 -4.60 -1.36
C LYS A 21 -9.24 -3.86 -1.36
N GLU A 22 -10.25 -4.39 -0.67
CA GLU A 22 -11.59 -3.76 -0.58
C GLU A 22 -11.51 -2.39 0.12
N THR A 23 -10.60 -2.21 1.07
CA THR A 23 -10.33 -0.90 1.68
C THR A 23 -9.79 0.08 0.64
N MET A 24 -8.87 -0.35 -0.22
CA MET A 24 -8.35 0.49 -1.30
C MET A 24 -9.40 0.82 -2.37
N ASP A 25 -10.30 -0.13 -2.69
CA ASP A 25 -11.41 0.12 -3.60
C ASP A 25 -12.33 1.24 -3.03
N MET A 26 -12.60 1.19 -1.73
CA MET A 26 -13.35 2.26 -1.05
C MET A 26 -12.59 3.60 -1.04
N MET A 27 -11.27 3.59 -0.84
CA MET A 27 -10.46 4.82 -0.91
C MET A 27 -10.55 5.47 -2.30
N GLU A 28 -10.57 4.69 -3.37
CA GLU A 28 -10.70 5.19 -4.74
C GLU A 28 -11.98 5.98 -4.96
N GLU A 29 -13.07 5.58 -4.29
CA GLU A 29 -14.36 6.31 -4.35
C GLU A 29 -14.37 7.58 -3.48
N LEU A 30 -13.56 7.63 -2.43
CA LEU A 30 -13.56 8.71 -1.44
C LEU A 30 -12.53 9.81 -1.71
N VAL A 31 -11.42 9.48 -2.37
CA VAL A 31 -10.32 10.43 -2.61
C VAL A 31 -10.76 11.49 -3.61
N GLN A 32 -10.95 12.71 -3.11
CA GLN A 32 -11.33 13.89 -3.89
C GLN A 32 -10.83 15.17 -3.21
N PRO A 33 -10.74 16.28 -3.93
CA PRO A 33 -10.40 17.56 -3.30
C PRO A 33 -11.37 17.93 -2.17
N GLY A 34 -10.82 18.41 -1.05
CA GLY A 34 -11.57 18.86 0.12
C GLY A 34 -11.78 17.80 1.20
N ILE A 35 -11.60 16.50 0.92
CA ILE A 35 -11.62 15.50 1.99
C ILE A 35 -10.33 15.59 2.82
N THR A 36 -10.43 15.39 4.13
CA THR A 36 -9.24 15.34 4.99
C THR A 36 -8.65 13.94 5.05
N THR A 37 -7.33 13.86 5.25
CA THR A 37 -6.67 12.56 5.42
C THR A 37 -7.12 11.85 6.69
N LEU A 38 -7.56 12.58 7.73
CA LEU A 38 -8.15 12.00 8.94
C LEU A 38 -9.53 11.38 8.68
N GLU A 39 -10.37 11.98 7.81
CA GLU A 39 -11.64 11.38 7.42
C GLU A 39 -11.43 10.06 6.68
N LEU A 40 -10.42 9.98 5.80
CA LEU A 40 -10.04 8.74 5.12
C LEU A 40 -9.60 7.67 6.12
N ASP A 41 -8.78 8.03 7.09
CA ASP A 41 -8.30 7.14 8.15
C ASP A 41 -9.46 6.54 8.97
N ASN A 42 -10.39 7.39 9.41
CA ASN A 42 -11.55 6.95 10.18
C ASN A 42 -12.45 6.00 9.37
N LYS A 43 -12.69 6.31 8.09
CA LYS A 43 -13.48 5.44 7.21
C LYS A 43 -12.80 4.10 6.95
N ALA A 44 -11.48 4.08 6.80
CA ALA A 44 -10.71 2.86 6.66
C ALA A 44 -10.78 1.99 7.93
N GLU A 45 -10.66 2.59 9.11
CA GLU A 45 -10.78 1.88 10.37
C GLU A 45 -12.17 1.24 10.53
N ASP A 46 -13.23 2.02 10.30
CA ASP A 46 -14.60 1.55 10.39
C ASP A 46 -14.85 0.39 9.42
N PHE A 47 -14.35 0.50 8.19
CA PHE A 47 -14.51 -0.53 7.17
C PHE A 47 -13.78 -1.82 7.56
N ILE A 48 -12.51 -1.75 7.94
CA ILE A 48 -11.71 -2.91 8.36
C ILE A 48 -12.38 -3.61 9.54
N ARG A 49 -12.84 -2.85 10.54
CA ARG A 49 -13.55 -3.39 11.70
C ARG A 49 -14.88 -4.04 11.34
N SER A 50 -15.61 -3.48 10.37
CA SER A 50 -16.86 -4.07 9.87
C SER A 50 -16.68 -5.45 9.23
N LYS A 51 -15.46 -5.74 8.72
CA LYS A 51 -15.07 -7.06 8.17
C LYS A 51 -14.63 -8.05 9.25
N GLY A 52 -14.66 -7.67 10.53
CA GLY A 52 -14.19 -8.49 11.65
C GLY A 52 -12.66 -8.54 11.77
N ALA A 53 -11.96 -7.62 11.13
CA ALA A 53 -10.51 -7.49 11.18
C ALA A 53 -10.08 -6.32 12.09
N TYR A 54 -8.78 -6.25 12.34
CA TYR A 54 -8.14 -5.13 13.04
C TYR A 54 -7.26 -4.34 12.07
N PRO A 55 -7.17 -2.99 12.22
CA PRO A 55 -6.17 -2.20 11.50
C PRO A 55 -4.76 -2.69 11.80
N GLY A 56 -4.03 -3.12 10.77
CA GLY A 56 -2.74 -3.80 10.95
C GLY A 56 -1.62 -2.89 11.44
N PHE A 57 -1.70 -1.60 11.17
CA PHE A 57 -0.67 -0.63 11.56
C PHE A 57 -0.93 0.02 12.91
N LYS A 58 -2.20 0.21 13.28
CA LYS A 58 -2.59 0.94 14.50
C LYS A 58 -2.08 0.25 15.75
N GLY A 59 -1.20 0.93 16.49
CA GLY A 59 -0.53 0.43 17.68
C GLY A 59 0.78 -0.32 17.42
N LEU A 60 1.06 -0.71 16.18
CA LEU A 60 2.31 -1.38 15.83
C LEU A 60 3.47 -0.37 15.94
N TYR A 61 4.47 -0.69 16.74
CA TYR A 61 5.60 0.21 17.06
C TYR A 61 5.17 1.61 17.54
N GLY A 62 3.95 1.73 18.07
CA GLY A 62 3.41 3.01 18.56
C GLY A 62 2.76 3.87 17.46
N TYR A 63 2.57 3.34 16.24
CA TYR A 63 1.89 4.06 15.17
C TYR A 63 0.42 4.35 15.54
N PRO A 64 -0.07 5.62 15.46
CA PRO A 64 -1.35 5.97 16.09
C PRO A 64 -2.57 5.77 15.19
N ALA A 65 -2.39 5.54 13.88
CA ALA A 65 -3.43 5.58 12.88
C ALA A 65 -3.65 4.24 12.15
N THR A 66 -4.69 4.15 11.36
CA THR A 66 -5.04 2.99 10.53
C THR A 66 -4.29 3.00 9.20
N LEU A 67 -4.21 4.17 8.58
CA LEU A 67 -3.54 4.41 7.30
C LEU A 67 -2.20 5.12 7.48
N CYS A 68 -1.24 4.83 6.62
CA CYS A 68 -0.20 5.79 6.29
C CYS A 68 -0.66 6.57 5.05
N VAL A 69 -0.59 7.90 5.10
CA VAL A 69 -1.03 8.79 4.02
C VAL A 69 0.06 9.78 3.70
N SER A 70 0.63 9.68 2.51
CA SER A 70 1.77 10.49 2.08
C SER A 70 1.40 11.28 0.83
N ILE A 71 1.60 12.59 0.87
CA ILE A 71 1.15 13.49 -0.20
C ILE A 71 2.35 14.03 -0.96
N ASP A 72 2.33 13.92 -2.27
CA ASP A 72 3.34 14.44 -3.20
C ASP A 72 4.76 13.92 -2.87
N ASN A 73 5.60 14.75 -2.25
CA ASN A 73 7.00 14.45 -1.91
C ASN A 73 7.21 13.80 -0.53
N GLU A 74 6.14 13.49 0.18
CA GLU A 74 6.21 12.66 1.37
C GLU A 74 6.44 11.21 0.93
N VAL A 75 7.57 10.62 1.36
CA VAL A 75 8.00 9.32 0.83
C VAL A 75 7.08 8.20 1.30
N VAL A 76 6.98 8.00 2.64
CA VAL A 76 6.11 6.99 3.29
C VAL A 76 5.76 7.42 4.72
N HIS A 77 4.86 6.70 5.37
CA HIS A 77 4.51 6.80 6.78
C HIS A 77 3.94 8.17 7.21
N GLY A 78 3.37 8.93 6.27
CA GLY A 78 2.67 10.17 6.60
C GLY A 78 1.50 9.90 7.55
N LEU A 79 1.29 10.82 8.50
CA LEU A 79 0.22 10.69 9.51
C LEU A 79 -1.07 11.37 9.03
N PRO A 80 -2.22 10.70 9.14
CA PRO A 80 -3.51 11.33 8.91
C PRO A 80 -3.73 12.56 9.80
N SER A 81 -4.30 13.61 9.21
CA SER A 81 -4.54 14.89 9.88
C SER A 81 -5.76 15.60 9.31
N ASN A 82 -6.08 16.79 9.85
CA ASN A 82 -7.12 17.66 9.29
C ASN A 82 -6.70 18.38 8.00
N ARG A 83 -5.58 17.96 7.37
CA ARG A 83 -5.18 18.49 6.07
C ARG A 83 -6.17 18.04 5.02
N GLU A 84 -6.79 18.99 4.34
CA GLU A 84 -7.62 18.75 3.17
C GLU A 84 -6.75 18.46 1.95
N LEU A 85 -7.17 17.47 1.16
CA LEU A 85 -6.56 17.16 -0.14
C LEU A 85 -6.92 18.25 -1.16
N LYS A 86 -5.97 18.57 -2.04
CA LYS A 86 -6.12 19.60 -3.05
C LYS A 86 -6.09 19.02 -4.45
N GLU A 87 -6.79 19.66 -5.36
CA GLU A 87 -6.74 19.36 -6.80
C GLU A 87 -5.29 19.28 -7.29
N GLY A 88 -4.97 18.23 -8.03
CA GLY A 88 -3.66 18.02 -8.63
C GLY A 88 -2.62 17.34 -7.73
N GLU A 89 -2.91 17.04 -6.46
CA GLU A 89 -2.02 16.26 -5.59
C GLU A 89 -2.05 14.77 -5.94
N ILE A 90 -0.96 14.05 -5.60
CA ILE A 90 -0.93 12.59 -5.52
C ILE A 90 -1.00 12.21 -4.05
N LEU A 91 -1.95 11.34 -3.70
CA LEU A 91 -2.05 10.74 -2.38
C LEU A 91 -1.61 9.28 -2.45
N SER A 92 -0.54 8.92 -1.76
CA SER A 92 -0.17 7.52 -1.52
C SER A 92 -0.78 7.05 -0.21
N VAL A 93 -1.60 6.02 -0.28
CA VAL A 93 -2.25 5.38 0.87
C VAL A 93 -1.64 4.01 1.06
N ASP A 94 -1.30 3.69 2.30
CA ASP A 94 -0.81 2.38 2.70
C ASP A 94 -1.66 1.88 3.86
N VAL A 95 -2.13 0.63 3.80
CA VAL A 95 -3.05 0.03 4.76
C VAL A 95 -2.71 -1.42 5.06
N GLY A 96 -2.67 -1.74 6.34
CA GLY A 96 -2.59 -3.10 6.81
C GLY A 96 -3.88 -3.58 7.48
N SER A 97 -4.17 -4.85 7.37
CA SER A 97 -5.21 -5.52 8.16
C SER A 97 -4.66 -6.74 8.89
N LEU A 98 -5.32 -7.13 9.96
CA LEU A 98 -5.01 -8.34 10.74
C LEU A 98 -6.31 -9.09 11.02
N ILE A 99 -6.41 -10.31 10.51
CA ILE A 99 -7.53 -11.22 10.80
C ILE A 99 -7.03 -12.66 10.93
N ASP A 100 -7.60 -13.42 11.83
CA ASP A 100 -7.24 -14.81 12.11
C ASP A 100 -5.73 -15.01 12.41
N GLY A 101 -5.06 -13.97 12.94
CA GLY A 101 -3.64 -13.96 13.26
C GLY A 101 -2.70 -13.74 12.07
N PHE A 102 -3.22 -13.32 10.90
CA PHE A 102 -2.42 -13.07 9.70
C PHE A 102 -2.64 -11.67 9.14
N TYR A 103 -1.56 -11.06 8.69
CA TYR A 103 -1.56 -9.74 8.10
C TYR A 103 -1.86 -9.77 6.59
N GLY A 104 -2.50 -8.70 6.12
CA GLY A 104 -2.53 -8.25 4.73
C GLY A 104 -1.98 -6.83 4.68
N ASP A 105 -1.38 -6.45 3.56
CA ASP A 105 -0.68 -5.18 3.37
C ASP A 105 -0.83 -4.72 1.92
N HIS A 106 -1.17 -3.44 1.72
CA HIS A 106 -1.40 -2.91 0.38
C HIS A 106 -1.18 -1.39 0.35
N ALA A 107 -0.33 -0.95 -0.57
CA ALA A 107 -0.15 0.46 -0.88
C ALA A 107 -0.63 0.79 -2.30
N LYS A 108 -1.32 1.94 -2.45
CA LYS A 108 -1.77 2.47 -3.75
C LYS A 108 -1.72 3.99 -3.74
N SER A 109 -1.33 4.56 -4.90
CA SER A 109 -1.38 6.01 -5.10
C SER A 109 -2.61 6.41 -5.90
N PHE A 110 -3.23 7.52 -5.51
CA PHE A 110 -4.43 8.08 -6.12
C PHE A 110 -4.16 9.50 -6.59
N SER A 111 -4.70 9.88 -7.75
CA SER A 111 -4.77 11.27 -8.15
C SER A 111 -5.91 11.96 -7.41
N VAL A 112 -5.66 13.14 -6.86
CA VAL A 112 -6.68 13.98 -6.26
C VAL A 112 -7.22 14.93 -7.34
N GLY A 113 -8.38 14.59 -7.88
CA GLY A 113 -8.88 15.26 -9.08
C GLY A 113 -7.98 15.04 -10.29
N SER A 114 -7.72 16.09 -11.06
CA SER A 114 -6.90 16.02 -12.28
C SER A 114 -5.45 16.35 -11.97
N VAL A 115 -4.53 15.45 -12.29
CA VAL A 115 -3.08 15.66 -12.18
C VAL A 115 -2.48 16.00 -13.54
N ASN A 116 -1.31 16.64 -13.56
CA ASN A 116 -0.59 16.92 -14.81
C ASN A 116 -0.02 15.64 -15.44
N SER A 117 0.49 15.74 -16.68
CA SER A 117 1.02 14.62 -17.46
C SER A 117 2.18 13.90 -16.75
N ASP A 118 3.09 14.64 -16.11
CA ASP A 118 4.28 14.06 -15.47
C ASP A 118 3.90 13.22 -14.26
N ARG A 119 2.94 13.69 -13.45
CA ARG A 119 2.37 12.94 -12.31
C ARG A 119 1.61 11.71 -12.77
N SER A 120 0.80 11.84 -13.83
CA SER A 120 0.07 10.73 -14.42
C SER A 120 1.01 9.64 -14.93
N GLU A 121 2.08 10.02 -15.63
CA GLU A 121 3.07 9.08 -16.15
C GLU A 121 3.85 8.41 -15.01
N LEU A 122 4.25 9.15 -13.96
CA LEU A 122 4.89 8.57 -12.78
C LEU A 122 4.02 7.49 -12.14
N MET A 123 2.74 7.77 -11.92
CA MET A 123 1.80 6.82 -11.33
C MET A 123 1.65 5.58 -12.22
N LYS A 124 1.52 5.76 -13.53
CA LYS A 124 1.41 4.69 -14.51
C LYS A 124 2.64 3.79 -14.49
N ILE A 125 3.85 4.37 -14.61
CA ILE A 125 5.10 3.59 -14.60
C ILE A 125 5.31 2.88 -13.26
N THR A 126 4.98 3.52 -12.13
CA THR A 126 5.03 2.88 -10.81
C THR A 126 4.10 1.66 -10.74
N ASN A 127 2.90 1.77 -11.29
CA ASN A 127 1.98 0.63 -11.36
C ASN A 127 2.49 -0.47 -12.29
N GLU A 128 3.11 -0.14 -13.42
CA GLU A 128 3.74 -1.12 -14.32
C GLU A 128 4.91 -1.83 -13.61
N CYS A 129 5.72 -1.11 -12.82
CA CYS A 129 6.80 -1.70 -12.01
C CYS A 129 6.28 -2.79 -11.05
N LEU A 130 5.09 -2.60 -10.45
CA LEU A 130 4.47 -3.61 -9.60
C LEU A 130 4.23 -4.91 -10.36
N TYR A 131 3.66 -4.84 -11.55
CA TYR A 131 3.36 -6.04 -12.35
C TYR A 131 4.65 -6.70 -12.87
N ASP A 132 5.64 -5.93 -13.33
CA ASP A 132 6.94 -6.47 -13.72
C ASP A 132 7.61 -7.22 -12.53
N GLY A 133 7.47 -6.70 -11.31
CA GLY A 133 7.93 -7.37 -10.10
C GLY A 133 7.15 -8.65 -9.78
N ILE A 134 5.82 -8.62 -9.90
CA ILE A 134 4.95 -9.78 -9.67
C ILE A 134 5.29 -10.94 -10.62
N GLU A 135 5.60 -10.65 -11.88
CA GLU A 135 6.00 -11.66 -12.87
C GLU A 135 7.27 -12.41 -12.47
N GLN A 136 8.13 -11.78 -11.65
CA GLN A 136 9.33 -12.41 -11.12
C GLN A 136 9.10 -13.26 -9.86
N ALA A 137 7.91 -13.18 -9.24
CA ALA A 137 7.57 -13.93 -8.03
C ALA A 137 7.19 -15.39 -8.35
N VAL A 138 8.10 -16.12 -8.98
CA VAL A 138 7.88 -17.51 -9.43
C VAL A 138 8.94 -18.45 -8.83
N PRO A 139 8.65 -19.76 -8.74
CA PRO A 139 9.61 -20.75 -8.26
C PRO A 139 10.91 -20.73 -9.07
N GLY A 140 12.03 -20.72 -8.36
CA GLY A 140 13.38 -20.66 -8.96
C GLY A 140 14.01 -19.28 -8.95
N ASN A 141 13.22 -18.22 -8.90
CA ASN A 141 13.70 -16.85 -8.78
C ASN A 141 14.05 -16.49 -7.33
N ARG A 142 14.84 -15.43 -7.18
CA ARG A 142 15.26 -14.87 -5.91
C ARG A 142 14.47 -13.57 -5.63
N ILE A 143 14.43 -13.14 -4.38
CA ILE A 143 13.85 -11.83 -4.01
C ILE A 143 14.52 -10.68 -4.79
N GLY A 144 15.84 -10.78 -5.04
CA GLY A 144 16.56 -9.81 -5.86
C GLY A 144 16.07 -9.70 -7.30
N ASP A 145 15.50 -10.74 -7.88
CA ASP A 145 14.97 -10.70 -9.25
C ASP A 145 13.71 -9.80 -9.31
N ILE A 146 12.86 -9.85 -8.26
CA ILE A 146 11.70 -8.95 -8.11
C ILE A 146 12.18 -7.50 -8.04
N SER A 147 13.12 -7.20 -7.13
CA SER A 147 13.64 -5.85 -6.94
C SER A 147 14.34 -5.31 -8.19
N HIS A 148 15.07 -6.18 -8.90
CA HIS A 148 15.76 -5.82 -10.14
C HIS A 148 14.79 -5.46 -11.26
N ALA A 149 13.71 -6.23 -11.44
CA ALA A 149 12.68 -5.94 -12.45
C ALA A 149 12.05 -4.56 -12.21
N VAL A 150 11.65 -4.27 -10.97
CA VAL A 150 11.14 -2.95 -10.56
C VAL A 150 12.14 -1.84 -10.86
N GLN A 151 13.41 -2.03 -10.48
CA GLN A 151 14.46 -1.03 -10.69
C GLN A 151 14.70 -0.75 -12.16
N ILE A 152 14.87 -1.77 -13.00
CA ILE A 152 15.13 -1.61 -14.44
C ILE A 152 13.97 -0.85 -15.10
N LYS A 153 12.73 -1.20 -14.76
CA LYS A 153 11.55 -0.52 -15.30
C LYS A 153 11.55 0.97 -14.94
N ALA A 154 11.69 1.30 -13.66
CA ALA A 154 11.69 2.67 -13.19
C ALA A 154 12.83 3.50 -13.80
N GLU A 155 14.08 3.00 -13.74
CA GLU A 155 15.26 3.71 -14.22
C GLU A 155 15.25 3.88 -15.75
N SER A 156 14.69 2.93 -16.53
CA SER A 156 14.55 3.08 -17.99
C SER A 156 13.62 4.21 -18.41
N HIS A 157 12.71 4.66 -17.52
CA HIS A 157 11.84 5.82 -17.72
C HIS A 157 12.35 7.09 -17.02
N GLY A 158 13.59 7.08 -16.51
CA GLY A 158 14.22 8.22 -15.86
C GLY A 158 13.80 8.46 -14.42
N TYR A 159 13.11 7.50 -13.79
CA TYR A 159 12.72 7.58 -12.38
C TYR A 159 13.75 6.92 -11.47
N GLY A 160 13.90 7.47 -10.27
CA GLY A 160 14.73 6.89 -9.23
C GLY A 160 13.98 5.86 -8.39
N VAL A 161 14.73 4.95 -7.76
CA VAL A 161 14.20 4.00 -6.76
C VAL A 161 14.75 4.39 -5.39
N VAL A 162 13.88 4.45 -4.38
CA VAL A 162 14.28 4.70 -2.99
C VAL A 162 15.04 3.49 -2.47
N ARG A 163 16.35 3.63 -2.21
CA ARG A 163 17.26 2.53 -1.87
C ARG A 163 17.37 2.24 -0.38
N ASP A 164 16.95 3.19 0.46
CA ASP A 164 16.99 3.07 1.92
C ASP A 164 15.79 2.29 2.50
N LEU A 165 14.82 1.98 1.67
CA LEU A 165 13.65 1.17 2.01
C LEU A 165 13.70 -0.16 1.26
N VAL A 166 13.10 -1.19 1.87
CA VAL A 166 13.06 -2.54 1.31
C VAL A 166 11.63 -3.08 1.32
N GLY A 167 11.32 -3.96 0.35
CA GLY A 167 10.10 -4.76 0.39
C GLY A 167 10.20 -5.86 1.44
N HIS A 168 9.05 -6.35 1.89
CA HIS A 168 8.98 -7.40 2.89
C HIS A 168 7.85 -8.38 2.60
N GLY A 169 7.95 -9.58 3.17
CA GLY A 169 6.85 -10.52 3.20
C GLY A 169 5.93 -10.26 4.38
N ILE A 170 4.74 -10.84 4.33
CA ILE A 170 3.74 -10.81 5.39
C ILE A 170 3.46 -12.22 5.93
N GLY A 171 2.85 -12.28 7.09
CA GLY A 171 2.45 -13.55 7.70
C GLY A 171 1.75 -13.33 9.03
N THR A 172 2.23 -14.00 10.08
CA THR A 172 1.80 -13.76 11.47
C THR A 172 2.40 -12.47 12.06
N ASN A 173 3.39 -11.92 11.40
CA ASN A 173 3.93 -10.58 11.65
C ASN A 173 3.74 -9.76 10.37
N LEU A 174 3.65 -8.44 10.51
CA LEU A 174 3.55 -7.54 9.36
C LEU A 174 4.82 -7.59 8.51
N HIS A 175 5.98 -7.67 9.16
CA HIS A 175 7.30 -7.73 8.51
C HIS A 175 7.98 -9.08 8.78
#